data_533e3d3b7b4438df1352b95fb6227018
#
_entry.id   533e3d3b7b4438df1352b95fb6227018
#
_cell.length_a   1.000
_cell.length_b   1.000
_cell.length_c   1.000
_cell.angle_alpha   90.00
_cell.angle_beta   90.00
_cell.angle_gamma   90.00
#
_symmetry.space_group_name_H-M   'P 1'
#
loop_
_entity.id
_entity.type
_entity.pdbx_description
1 polymer ?
#
loop_
_entity_poly.entity_id
_entity_poly.type
_entity_poly.pdbx_seq_one_letter_code
_entity_poly.pdbx_strand_id
1 'polypeptide(L)'
;MLAGSLALLATGAALSAAAASVTVQVLDVTGAPVPNAVVYAEPTSGQTVPKSLKQAEVEQKDVKFFPLVSVVQVGTPILFPNHDKVRHHVYSFSPAKTFELKLYSGVPTSPIVFDKVGMVVLGCNIHDQMVAYVQVVNTPFFGKTDMSGRVKLDGLVNGKYALKAWYFKMAPNEAAMEQPITYQGADLHASVKLSVKAVPVE
;
A
#
# COMPACT_ATOMS: atom_id res chain seq x y z
N MET A 1 -16.83 -66.54 20.07
CA MET A 1 -16.87 -65.22 20.72
C MET A 1 -15.89 -64.31 19.94
N LEU A 2 -16.42 -63.45 19.03
CA LEU A 2 -15.59 -62.45 18.32
C LEU A 2 -15.78 -61.12 19.06
N ALA A 3 -14.68 -60.57 19.59
CA ALA A 3 -14.63 -59.23 20.16
C ALA A 3 -14.24 -58.26 19.04
N GLY A 4 -15.19 -57.40 18.65
CA GLY A 4 -14.95 -56.31 17.68
C GLY A 4 -14.38 -55.10 18.43
N SER A 5 -13.16 -54.70 18.12
CA SER A 5 -12.57 -53.45 18.60
C SER A 5 -13.05 -52.29 17.77
N LEU A 6 -13.80 -51.38 18.35
CA LEU A 6 -14.23 -50.12 17.73
C LEU A 6 -13.12 -49.07 17.89
N ALA A 7 -12.45 -48.76 16.77
CA ALA A 7 -11.44 -47.69 16.76
C ALA A 7 -12.13 -46.34 16.63
N LEU A 8 -12.03 -45.50 17.63
CA LEU A 8 -12.52 -44.11 17.64
C LEU A 8 -11.51 -43.23 16.91
N LEU A 9 -11.85 -42.78 15.70
CA LEU A 9 -11.08 -41.78 14.94
C LEU A 9 -11.37 -40.38 15.52
N ALA A 10 -10.43 -39.85 16.29
CA ALA A 10 -10.49 -38.46 16.75
C ALA A 10 -10.03 -37.54 15.60
N THR A 11 -10.97 -36.87 14.94
CA THR A 11 -10.69 -35.81 13.98
C THR A 11 -10.28 -34.54 14.74
N GLY A 12 -8.99 -34.31 14.88
CA GLY A 12 -8.44 -33.08 15.42
C GLY A 12 -8.66 -31.93 14.41
N ALA A 13 -9.55 -31.01 14.72
CA ALA A 13 -9.66 -29.74 13.99
C ALA A 13 -8.40 -28.90 14.30
N ALA A 14 -7.52 -28.74 13.31
CA ALA A 14 -6.41 -27.80 13.39
C ALA A 14 -6.98 -26.37 13.39
N LEU A 15 -7.00 -25.71 14.56
CA LEU A 15 -7.22 -24.27 14.62
C LEU A 15 -6.04 -23.60 13.91
N SER A 16 -6.29 -23.01 12.76
CA SER A 16 -5.34 -22.11 12.10
C SER A 16 -5.20 -20.86 12.98
N ALA A 17 -4.09 -20.75 13.72
CA ALA A 17 -3.76 -19.52 14.43
C ALA A 17 -3.55 -18.42 13.37
N ALA A 18 -4.38 -17.38 13.39
CA ALA A 18 -4.14 -16.21 12.57
C ALA A 18 -2.78 -15.61 12.97
N ALA A 19 -1.93 -15.32 11.97
CA ALA A 19 -0.66 -14.67 12.24
C ALA A 19 -0.91 -13.31 12.89
N ALA A 20 -0.18 -13.01 13.96
CA ALA A 20 -0.26 -11.75 14.67
C ALA A 20 0.14 -10.59 13.74
N SER A 21 -0.46 -9.43 13.94
CA SER A 21 -0.40 -8.31 13.02
C SER A 21 -0.38 -6.96 13.72
N VAL A 22 -0.05 -5.91 12.98
CA VAL A 22 -0.18 -4.51 13.42
C VAL A 22 -1.39 -3.88 12.75
N THR A 23 -2.43 -3.58 13.52
CA THR A 23 -3.60 -2.85 13.04
C THR A 23 -3.43 -1.36 13.34
N VAL A 24 -3.52 -0.53 12.31
CA VAL A 24 -3.33 0.93 12.43
C VAL A 24 -4.60 1.65 12.07
N GLN A 25 -5.04 2.56 12.95
CA GLN A 25 -6.10 3.53 12.70
C GLN A 25 -5.48 4.85 12.31
N VAL A 26 -5.84 5.40 11.15
CA VAL A 26 -5.42 6.73 10.70
C VAL A 26 -6.59 7.69 10.83
N LEU A 27 -6.35 8.80 11.53
CA LEU A 27 -7.31 9.87 11.79
C LEU A 27 -6.80 11.19 11.24
N ASP A 28 -7.70 12.05 10.84
CA ASP A 28 -7.41 13.41 10.41
C ASP A 28 -7.33 14.40 11.62
N VAL A 29 -7.10 15.67 11.34
CA VAL A 29 -7.01 16.74 12.38
C VAL A 29 -8.30 16.87 13.21
N THR A 30 -9.46 16.45 12.68
CA THR A 30 -10.76 16.49 13.36
C THR A 30 -11.08 15.22 14.14
N GLY A 31 -10.27 14.16 13.97
CA GLY A 31 -10.52 12.83 14.51
C GLY A 31 -11.37 11.95 13.60
N ALA A 32 -11.66 12.39 12.37
CA ALA A 32 -12.36 11.56 11.38
C ALA A 32 -11.41 10.52 10.76
N PRO A 33 -11.92 9.33 10.39
CA PRO A 33 -11.12 8.31 9.71
C PRO A 33 -10.62 8.79 8.34
N VAL A 34 -9.39 8.42 7.97
CA VAL A 34 -8.78 8.78 6.68
C VAL A 34 -8.69 7.55 5.79
N PRO A 35 -9.55 7.38 4.79
CA PRO A 35 -9.40 6.35 3.77
C PRO A 35 -8.29 6.69 2.79
N ASN A 36 -7.71 5.64 2.15
CA ASN A 36 -6.60 5.76 1.21
C ASN A 36 -5.31 6.41 1.77
N ALA A 37 -5.14 6.47 3.09
CA ALA A 37 -3.84 6.77 3.67
C ALA A 37 -2.90 5.58 3.49
N VAL A 38 -1.66 5.84 3.12
CA VAL A 38 -0.61 4.81 3.06
C VAL A 38 0.05 4.70 4.43
N VAL A 39 0.09 3.49 4.96
CA VAL A 39 0.78 3.18 6.22
C VAL A 39 1.85 2.15 5.96
N TYR A 40 3.01 2.34 6.54
CA TYR A 40 4.13 1.41 6.40
C TYR A 40 5.03 1.40 7.64
N ALA A 41 5.66 0.26 7.90
CA ALA A 41 6.56 0.05 9.02
C ALA A 41 8.00 -0.19 8.53
N GLU A 42 8.90 0.74 8.82
CA GLU A 42 10.32 0.62 8.47
C GLU A 42 11.12 0.11 9.67
N PRO A 43 11.91 -0.98 9.53
CA PRO A 43 12.78 -1.44 10.62
C PRO A 43 13.80 -0.39 11.01
N THR A 44 14.00 -0.20 12.32
CA THR A 44 15.00 0.75 12.86
C THR A 44 16.19 0.07 13.52
N SER A 45 16.21 -1.26 13.61
CA SER A 45 17.22 -2.05 14.33
C SER A 45 17.80 -3.20 13.50
N GLY A 46 18.25 -2.91 12.26
CA GLY A 46 19.05 -3.86 11.47
C GLY A 46 18.35 -5.14 11.00
N GLN A 47 17.01 -5.24 11.13
CA GLN A 47 16.28 -6.38 10.59
C GLN A 47 16.40 -6.41 9.07
N THR A 48 16.71 -7.59 8.53
CA THR A 48 16.63 -7.83 7.09
C THR A 48 15.17 -7.91 6.67
N VAL A 49 14.74 -7.04 5.75
CA VAL A 49 13.41 -7.10 5.18
C VAL A 49 13.41 -7.84 3.86
N PRO A 50 12.47 -8.75 3.63
CA PRO A 50 12.38 -9.45 2.37
C PRO A 50 11.98 -8.48 1.25
N LYS A 51 12.50 -8.70 0.05
CA LYS A 51 11.99 -8.08 -1.17
C LYS A 51 10.85 -8.93 -1.71
N SER A 52 9.65 -8.36 -1.74
CA SER A 52 8.47 -9.00 -2.32
C SER A 52 8.00 -8.17 -3.51
N LEU A 53 8.73 -8.25 -4.63
CA LEU A 53 8.50 -7.44 -5.82
C LEU A 53 7.50 -8.14 -6.75
N LYS A 54 6.22 -8.10 -6.39
CA LYS A 54 5.15 -8.47 -7.32
C LYS A 54 4.86 -7.27 -8.23
N GLN A 55 4.69 -7.54 -9.53
CA GLN A 55 4.24 -6.50 -10.46
C GLN A 55 2.91 -5.92 -9.97
N ALA A 56 2.83 -4.59 -9.98
CA ALA A 56 1.62 -3.83 -9.69
C ALA A 56 1.03 -3.27 -10.98
N GLU A 57 -0.22 -2.80 -10.90
CA GLU A 57 -0.90 -2.15 -12.01
C GLU A 57 -1.58 -0.86 -11.54
N VAL A 58 -1.52 0.15 -12.41
CA VAL A 58 -2.33 1.37 -12.33
C VAL A 58 -3.07 1.49 -13.66
N GLU A 59 -4.30 1.03 -13.67
CA GLU A 59 -5.12 1.02 -14.90
C GLU A 59 -5.69 2.40 -15.22
N GLN A 60 -6.00 2.60 -16.49
CA GLN A 60 -6.70 3.77 -17.00
C GLN A 60 -8.07 3.33 -17.50
N LYS A 61 -9.11 3.87 -16.89
CA LYS A 61 -10.49 3.54 -17.17
C LYS A 61 -11.41 4.70 -16.80
N ASP A 62 -12.40 4.97 -17.64
CA ASP A 62 -13.36 6.04 -17.45
C ASP A 62 -12.68 7.43 -17.26
N VAL A 63 -11.58 7.66 -17.99
CA VAL A 63 -10.75 8.87 -17.93
C VAL A 63 -10.22 9.12 -16.51
N LYS A 64 -9.86 8.05 -15.79
CA LYS A 64 -9.26 8.07 -14.44
C LYS A 64 -8.13 7.05 -14.35
N PHE A 65 -7.22 7.25 -13.41
CA PHE A 65 -6.29 6.22 -12.97
C PHE A 65 -6.88 5.44 -11.79
N PHE A 66 -6.74 4.12 -11.81
CA PHE A 66 -7.15 3.23 -10.72
C PHE A 66 -6.01 2.30 -10.28
N PRO A 67 -5.77 2.21 -8.98
CA PRO A 67 -6.40 3.01 -7.92
C PRO A 67 -5.84 4.44 -7.87
N LEU A 68 -6.57 5.38 -7.27
CA LEU A 68 -6.12 6.76 -7.02
C LEU A 68 -4.79 6.81 -6.24
N VAL A 69 -4.63 5.93 -5.27
CA VAL A 69 -3.42 5.81 -4.45
C VAL A 69 -2.92 4.38 -4.50
N SER A 70 -1.66 4.21 -4.86
CA SER A 70 -0.91 2.95 -4.79
C SER A 70 0.24 3.05 -3.79
N VAL A 71 0.61 1.93 -3.19
CA VAL A 71 1.84 1.80 -2.40
C VAL A 71 2.61 0.59 -2.89
N VAL A 72 3.91 0.75 -3.10
CA VAL A 72 4.78 -0.31 -3.60
C VAL A 72 6.13 -0.28 -2.91
N GLN A 73 6.79 -1.44 -2.83
CA GLN A 73 8.18 -1.51 -2.39
C GLN A 73 9.12 -1.00 -3.50
N VAL A 74 10.20 -0.35 -3.12
CA VAL A 74 11.25 0.09 -4.05
C VAL A 74 11.75 -1.07 -4.92
N GLY A 75 11.80 -0.83 -6.25
CA GLY A 75 12.13 -1.84 -7.25
C GLY A 75 10.91 -2.52 -7.88
N THR A 76 9.69 -2.24 -7.42
CA THR A 76 8.47 -2.83 -7.99
C THR A 76 8.24 -2.33 -9.42
N PRO A 77 8.02 -3.24 -10.39
CA PRO A 77 7.55 -2.87 -11.72
C PRO A 77 6.04 -2.56 -11.69
N ILE A 78 5.64 -1.44 -12.29
CA ILE A 78 4.22 -1.06 -12.44
C ILE A 78 3.86 -1.04 -13.92
N LEU A 79 2.76 -1.74 -14.27
CA LEU A 79 2.16 -1.72 -15.58
C LEU A 79 1.02 -0.69 -15.60
N PHE A 80 0.79 -0.05 -16.76
CA PHE A 80 -0.22 0.99 -16.94
C PHE A 80 -1.20 0.60 -18.06
N PRO A 81 -2.07 -0.41 -17.89
CA PRO A 81 -3.03 -0.78 -18.93
C PRO A 81 -4.07 0.33 -19.15
N ASN A 82 -4.37 0.59 -20.43
CA ASN A 82 -5.41 1.53 -20.85
C ASN A 82 -6.63 0.74 -21.35
N HIS A 83 -7.71 0.76 -20.58
CA HIS A 83 -8.98 0.10 -20.90
C HIS A 83 -10.01 1.02 -21.54
N ASP A 84 -9.67 2.30 -21.73
CA ASP A 84 -10.52 3.25 -22.42
C ASP A 84 -10.46 3.11 -23.95
N LYS A 85 -11.49 3.58 -24.63
CA LYS A 85 -11.52 3.66 -26.11
C LYS A 85 -10.66 4.79 -26.66
N VAL A 86 -10.24 5.71 -25.81
CA VAL A 86 -9.34 6.83 -26.15
C VAL A 86 -7.91 6.53 -25.70
N ARG A 87 -6.94 7.11 -26.40
CA ARG A 87 -5.55 7.01 -26.01
C ARG A 87 -5.25 7.92 -24.82
N HIS A 88 -4.40 7.48 -23.93
CA HIS A 88 -3.89 8.27 -22.81
C HIS A 88 -2.37 8.40 -22.87
N HIS A 89 -1.88 9.40 -22.16
CA HIS A 89 -0.47 9.69 -21.96
C HIS A 89 -0.21 9.61 -20.44
N VAL A 90 0.69 8.75 -20.01
CA VAL A 90 1.04 8.64 -18.59
C VAL A 90 2.42 9.23 -18.38
N TYR A 91 2.53 10.18 -17.46
CA TYR A 91 3.83 10.76 -17.12
C TYR A 91 3.96 11.02 -15.63
N SER A 92 5.20 11.20 -15.20
CA SER A 92 5.57 11.76 -13.90
C SER A 92 6.85 12.57 -14.01
N PHE A 93 6.88 13.71 -13.32
CA PHE A 93 8.07 14.53 -13.09
C PHE A 93 8.52 14.52 -11.63
N SER A 94 7.99 13.61 -10.83
CA SER A 94 8.35 13.49 -9.41
C SER A 94 9.82 13.07 -9.26
N PRO A 95 10.56 13.61 -8.25
CA PRO A 95 11.97 13.26 -8.03
C PRO A 95 12.22 11.78 -7.75
N ALA A 96 11.20 11.06 -7.23
CA ALA A 96 11.27 9.63 -6.99
C ALA A 96 11.16 8.80 -8.27
N LYS A 97 10.43 9.29 -9.30
CA LYS A 97 10.36 8.66 -10.61
C LYS A 97 9.94 9.64 -11.69
N THR A 98 10.82 9.88 -12.65
CA THR A 98 10.51 10.63 -13.87
C THR A 98 10.38 9.66 -15.03
N PHE A 99 9.26 9.71 -15.75
CA PHE A 99 9.03 8.91 -16.96
C PHE A 99 7.88 9.46 -17.79
N GLU A 100 7.79 9.00 -19.03
CA GLU A 100 6.75 9.35 -19.97
C GLU A 100 6.38 8.15 -20.84
N LEU A 101 5.09 7.79 -20.87
CA LEU A 101 4.50 6.87 -21.84
C LEU A 101 3.63 7.69 -22.79
N LYS A 102 4.13 7.92 -24.00
CA LYS A 102 3.42 8.72 -25.03
C LYS A 102 2.11 8.04 -25.42
N LEU A 103 1.17 8.82 -25.92
CA LEU A 103 -0.20 8.41 -26.28
C LEU A 103 -0.34 6.97 -26.78
N TYR A 104 -0.98 6.10 -26.01
CA TYR A 104 -1.23 4.71 -26.33
C TYR A 104 -2.63 4.24 -25.94
N SER A 105 -3.04 3.09 -26.45
CA SER A 105 -4.21 2.32 -26.08
C SER A 105 -3.79 0.88 -25.76
N GLY A 106 -4.59 0.15 -24.98
CA GLY A 106 -4.30 -1.22 -24.58
C GLY A 106 -3.20 -1.32 -23.52
N VAL A 107 -2.46 -2.43 -23.52
CA VAL A 107 -1.44 -2.73 -22.49
C VAL A 107 -0.06 -2.41 -23.04
N PRO A 108 0.75 -1.59 -22.35
CA PRO A 108 2.14 -1.36 -22.72
C PRO A 108 2.95 -2.66 -22.67
N THR A 109 3.96 -2.77 -23.52
CA THR A 109 4.81 -3.98 -23.62
C THR A 109 5.74 -4.17 -22.43
N SER A 110 6.05 -3.09 -21.70
CA SER A 110 7.01 -3.11 -20.60
C SER A 110 6.51 -2.30 -19.43
N PRO A 111 6.63 -2.82 -18.19
CA PRO A 111 6.34 -2.07 -16.98
C PRO A 111 7.43 -1.02 -16.70
N ILE A 112 7.09 -0.01 -15.91
CA ILE A 112 8.02 0.99 -15.38
C ILE A 112 8.47 0.55 -13.99
N VAL A 113 9.77 0.44 -13.75
CA VAL A 113 10.32 0.08 -12.43
C VAL A 113 10.42 1.34 -11.55
N PHE A 114 9.83 1.27 -10.35
CA PHE A 114 9.87 2.34 -9.35
C PHE A 114 11.03 2.10 -8.38
N ASP A 115 12.18 2.61 -8.71
CA ASP A 115 13.50 2.28 -8.16
C ASP A 115 14.01 3.24 -7.08
N LYS A 116 13.23 4.27 -6.72
CA LYS A 116 13.59 5.25 -5.70
C LYS A 116 12.43 5.51 -4.75
N VAL A 117 12.70 5.51 -3.44
CA VAL A 117 11.73 5.83 -2.38
C VAL A 117 11.20 7.26 -2.53
N GLY A 118 9.92 7.44 -2.27
CA GLY A 118 9.26 8.74 -2.28
C GLY A 118 7.90 8.72 -2.97
N MET A 119 7.26 9.87 -2.98
CA MET A 119 5.97 10.09 -3.62
C MET A 119 6.14 10.38 -5.11
N VAL A 120 5.33 9.71 -5.91
CA VAL A 120 5.24 9.89 -7.36
C VAL A 120 3.82 10.31 -7.73
N VAL A 121 3.70 11.45 -8.37
CA VAL A 121 2.43 11.92 -8.95
C VAL A 121 2.38 11.49 -10.41
N LEU A 122 1.32 10.81 -10.78
CA LEU A 122 1.02 10.45 -12.17
C LEU A 122 0.05 11.46 -12.76
N GLY A 123 0.25 11.83 -14.00
CA GLY A 123 -0.63 12.70 -14.76
C GLY A 123 -0.88 12.20 -16.17
N CYS A 124 -1.94 12.72 -16.81
CA CYS A 124 -2.23 12.56 -18.22
C CYS A 124 -2.15 13.91 -18.91
N ASN A 125 -1.46 14.00 -20.05
CA ASN A 125 -1.22 15.27 -20.76
C ASN A 125 -2.44 15.80 -21.52
N ILE A 126 -3.48 14.98 -21.68
CA ILE A 126 -4.69 15.36 -22.47
C ILE A 126 -5.98 15.38 -21.64
N HIS A 127 -5.91 15.00 -20.38
CA HIS A 127 -7.02 15.03 -19.43
C HIS A 127 -6.52 15.47 -18.05
N ASP A 128 -6.60 16.75 -17.75
CA ASP A 128 -6.02 17.37 -16.55
C ASP A 128 -6.51 16.75 -15.22
N GLN A 129 -7.74 16.20 -15.22
CA GLN A 129 -8.30 15.54 -14.04
C GLN A 129 -7.73 14.14 -13.77
N MET A 130 -7.03 13.54 -14.74
CA MET A 130 -6.39 12.22 -14.55
C MET A 130 -5.11 12.35 -13.73
N VAL A 131 -5.26 12.20 -12.43
CA VAL A 131 -4.15 12.22 -11.46
C VAL A 131 -4.22 10.99 -10.58
N ALA A 132 -3.06 10.40 -10.27
CA ALA A 132 -2.91 9.36 -9.25
C ALA A 132 -1.57 9.50 -8.52
N TYR A 133 -1.45 8.76 -7.42
CA TYR A 133 -0.31 8.84 -6.52
C TYR A 133 0.27 7.46 -6.26
N VAL A 134 1.59 7.34 -6.34
CA VAL A 134 2.30 6.11 -5.96
C VAL A 134 3.27 6.45 -4.85
N GLN A 135 3.06 5.91 -3.66
CA GLN A 135 4.02 6.00 -2.57
C GLN A 135 4.97 4.81 -2.66
N VAL A 136 6.24 5.09 -2.94
CA VAL A 136 7.30 4.09 -2.99
C VAL A 136 7.99 4.02 -1.63
N VAL A 137 7.98 2.84 -1.00
CA VAL A 137 8.51 2.63 0.36
C VAL A 137 9.65 1.61 0.39
N ASN A 138 10.51 1.68 1.40
CA ASN A 138 11.67 0.78 1.52
C ASN A 138 11.41 -0.45 2.39
N THR A 139 10.15 -0.89 2.48
CA THR A 139 9.74 -2.00 3.32
C THR A 139 8.62 -2.79 2.65
N PRO A 140 8.48 -4.11 2.87
CA PRO A 140 7.33 -4.88 2.43
C PRO A 140 6.12 -4.75 3.37
N PHE A 141 6.27 -4.12 4.53
CA PHE A 141 5.23 -4.00 5.55
C PHE A 141 4.45 -2.70 5.34
N PHE A 142 3.53 -2.71 4.39
CA PHE A 142 2.73 -1.55 4.04
C PHE A 142 1.31 -1.93 3.64
N GLY A 143 0.42 -0.94 3.66
CA GLY A 143 -0.93 -1.07 3.16
C GLY A 143 -1.62 0.29 3.03
N LYS A 144 -2.85 0.27 2.53
CA LYS A 144 -3.73 1.44 2.49
C LYS A 144 -4.89 1.25 3.46
N THR A 145 -5.28 2.34 4.09
CA THR A 145 -6.46 2.35 4.95
C THR A 145 -7.74 2.17 4.12
N ASP A 146 -8.66 1.43 4.71
CA ASP A 146 -10.04 1.25 4.23
C ASP A 146 -10.92 2.50 4.54
N MET A 147 -12.22 2.40 4.24
CA MET A 147 -13.20 3.47 4.50
C MET A 147 -13.34 3.83 5.98
N SER A 148 -12.99 2.93 6.89
CA SER A 148 -12.95 3.19 8.33
C SER A 148 -11.62 3.79 8.81
N GLY A 149 -10.69 4.09 7.88
CA GLY A 149 -9.36 4.59 8.18
C GLY A 149 -8.43 3.55 8.78
N ARG A 150 -8.71 2.25 8.60
CA ARG A 150 -7.93 1.14 9.17
C ARG A 150 -7.14 0.40 8.12
N VAL A 151 -5.97 -0.08 8.54
CA VAL A 151 -5.13 -0.97 7.75
C VAL A 151 -4.48 -2.00 8.66
N LYS A 152 -4.29 -3.20 8.14
CA LYS A 152 -3.58 -4.29 8.79
C LYS A 152 -2.24 -4.49 8.09
N LEU A 153 -1.16 -4.47 8.86
CA LEU A 153 0.19 -4.80 8.38
C LEU A 153 0.55 -6.19 8.90
N ASP A 154 0.78 -7.11 7.98
CA ASP A 154 1.11 -8.50 8.25
C ASP A 154 2.59 -8.78 8.00
N GLY A 155 3.08 -9.89 8.55
CA GLY A 155 4.41 -10.41 8.26
C GLY A 155 5.57 -9.71 8.98
N LEU A 156 5.29 -8.78 9.91
CA LEU A 156 6.35 -8.17 10.70
C LEU A 156 7.04 -9.23 11.57
N VAL A 157 8.35 -9.11 11.70
CA VAL A 157 9.15 -9.90 12.66
C VAL A 157 9.36 -9.08 13.94
N ASN A 158 9.71 -9.76 15.04
CA ASN A 158 9.99 -9.07 16.30
C ASN A 158 11.08 -8.02 16.12
N GLY A 159 10.82 -6.81 16.63
CA GLY A 159 11.76 -5.71 16.50
C GLY A 159 11.14 -4.33 16.66
N LYS A 160 11.99 -3.32 16.47
CA LYS A 160 11.61 -1.91 16.52
C LYS A 160 11.39 -1.39 15.12
N TYR A 161 10.35 -0.59 14.95
CA TYR A 161 9.95 0.00 13.66
C TYR A 161 9.59 1.47 13.83
N ALA A 162 9.85 2.25 12.78
CA ALA A 162 9.23 3.51 12.55
C ALA A 162 7.92 3.27 11.78
N LEU A 163 6.79 3.41 12.46
CA LEU A 163 5.47 3.35 11.83
C LEU A 163 5.20 4.71 11.21
N LYS A 164 4.95 4.72 9.90
CA LYS A 164 4.75 5.93 9.11
C LYS A 164 3.38 5.94 8.44
N ALA A 165 2.76 7.13 8.38
CA ALA A 165 1.52 7.35 7.66
C ALA A 165 1.65 8.55 6.74
N TRP A 166 1.28 8.36 5.47
CA TRP A 166 1.27 9.39 4.44
C TRP A 166 -0.10 9.46 3.77
N TYR A 167 -0.49 10.67 3.37
CA TYR A 167 -1.75 10.90 2.68
C TYR A 167 -1.54 11.87 1.50
N PHE A 168 -2.17 11.58 0.37
CA PHE A 168 -1.95 12.31 -0.88
C PHE A 168 -2.39 13.79 -0.86
N LYS A 169 -3.06 14.26 0.20
CA LYS A 169 -3.39 15.67 0.43
C LYS A 169 -2.41 16.39 1.36
N MET A 170 -1.40 15.71 1.87
CA MET A 170 -0.28 16.35 2.55
C MET A 170 0.52 17.20 1.57
N ALA A 171 1.20 18.24 2.05
CA ALA A 171 2.03 19.07 1.19
C ALA A 171 3.12 18.22 0.49
N PRO A 172 3.53 18.54 -0.75
CA PRO A 172 4.49 17.73 -1.51
C PRO A 172 5.82 17.47 -0.80
N ASN A 173 6.24 18.36 0.07
CA ASN A 173 7.49 18.25 0.85
C ASN A 173 7.26 17.89 2.32
N GLU A 174 6.02 17.59 2.70
CA GLU A 174 5.68 17.19 4.07
C GLU A 174 6.09 15.75 4.28
N ALA A 175 6.87 15.50 5.33
CA ALA A 175 7.25 14.15 5.70
C ALA A 175 6.03 13.36 6.20
N ALA A 176 6.02 12.05 5.95
CA ALA A 176 5.03 11.16 6.54
C ALA A 176 5.04 11.32 8.08
N MET A 177 3.85 11.28 8.69
CA MET A 177 3.75 11.23 10.15
C MET A 177 4.40 9.95 10.65
N GLU A 178 5.26 10.06 11.66
CA GLU A 178 6.07 8.96 12.16
C GLU A 178 5.91 8.77 13.65
N GLN A 179 5.84 7.51 14.09
CA GLN A 179 5.93 7.14 15.51
C GLN A 179 6.67 5.81 15.69
N PRO A 180 7.44 5.63 16.77
CA PRO A 180 8.10 4.37 17.06
C PRO A 180 7.09 3.32 17.54
N ILE A 181 7.24 2.08 17.07
CA ILE A 181 6.54 0.92 17.61
C ILE A 181 7.54 -0.21 17.89
N THR A 182 7.20 -1.09 18.84
CA THR A 182 7.91 -2.34 19.09
C THR A 182 6.94 -3.50 18.85
N TYR A 183 7.25 -4.36 17.89
CA TYR A 183 6.48 -5.57 17.61
C TYR A 183 7.12 -6.79 18.27
N GLN A 184 6.31 -7.60 18.96
CA GLN A 184 6.77 -8.75 19.73
C GLN A 184 6.00 -10.04 19.38
N GLY A 185 5.48 -10.14 18.16
CA GLY A 185 4.76 -11.33 17.69
C GLY A 185 3.33 -11.48 18.22
N ALA A 186 2.78 -10.42 18.82
CA ALA A 186 1.38 -10.35 19.26
C ALA A 186 0.66 -9.25 18.51
N ASP A 187 -0.68 -9.33 18.45
CA ASP A 187 -1.49 -8.26 17.83
C ASP A 187 -1.22 -6.92 18.50
N LEU A 188 -0.90 -5.93 17.68
CA LEU A 188 -0.61 -4.57 18.10
C LEU A 188 -1.60 -3.60 17.46
N HIS A 189 -2.17 -2.71 18.25
CA HIS A 189 -3.03 -1.63 17.78
C HIS A 189 -2.30 -0.29 17.93
N ALA A 190 -2.27 0.50 16.86
CA ALA A 190 -1.69 1.82 16.84
C ALA A 190 -2.67 2.83 16.23
N SER A 191 -2.52 4.10 16.57
CA SER A 191 -3.27 5.19 15.95
C SER A 191 -2.32 6.29 15.52
N VAL A 192 -2.50 6.79 14.30
CA VAL A 192 -1.73 7.92 13.75
C VAL A 192 -2.69 9.04 13.41
N LYS A 193 -2.41 10.25 13.88
CA LYS A 193 -3.17 11.45 13.53
C LYS A 193 -2.39 12.27 12.50
N LEU A 194 -3.03 12.51 11.34
CA LEU A 194 -2.44 13.35 10.28
C LEU A 194 -2.63 14.84 10.59
N SER A 195 -1.79 15.67 9.97
CA SER A 195 -1.84 17.13 10.02
C SER A 195 -2.91 17.76 9.13
N VAL A 196 -3.51 16.97 8.23
CA VAL A 196 -4.45 17.41 7.20
C VAL A 196 -5.83 16.84 7.46
N LYS A 197 -6.88 17.45 6.84
CA LYS A 197 -8.24 16.94 6.83
C LYS A 197 -8.42 15.90 5.72
N ALA A 198 -9.14 14.83 6.01
CA ALA A 198 -9.54 13.86 5.01
C ALA A 198 -10.46 14.49 3.96
N VAL A 199 -10.34 14.05 2.70
CA VAL A 199 -11.30 14.40 1.65
C VAL A 199 -12.28 13.24 1.44
N PRO A 200 -13.53 13.51 1.01
CA PRO A 200 -14.45 12.46 0.61
C PRO A 200 -13.84 11.55 -0.45
N VAL A 201 -14.11 10.27 -0.38
CA VAL A 201 -13.75 9.29 -1.43
C VAL A 201 -14.88 9.29 -2.44
N GLU A 202 -14.58 9.67 -3.69
CA GLU A 202 -15.50 9.58 -4.83
C GLU A 202 -15.48 8.16 -5.44
#